data_032eacd9c43569bee2b8d94651ef5489
#
_entry.id   032eacd9c43569bee2b8d94651ef5489
#
_cell.length_a   1.000
_cell.length_b   1.000
_cell.length_c   1.000
_cell.angle_alpha   90.00
_cell.angle_beta   90.00
_cell.angle_gamma   90.00
#
_symmetry.space_group_name_H-M   'P 1'
#
loop_
_entity.id
_entity.type
_entity.pdbx_description
1 polymer ?
#
loop_
_entity_poly.entity_id
_entity_poly.type
_entity_poly.pdbx_seq_one_letter_code
_entity_poly.pdbx_strand_id
1 'polypeptide(L)'
;LLCHEMIHNWPMMDDSVTGTATWYNEGCAEYYSTMLPLRAGFASTEYEAVQINEKLGERYYDNPLRELSNMELARVQWQDRRGQVVPYGRGMIYLANTDAELKRAGKPSIDTIITSYNWDIQITLENWENFIRENLGEEGIRKFEEMKSGKLIIPDPDAFDGKFEFYEHEVEKDGITMTSYRCRAK
;
A
#
# COMPACT_ATOMS: atom_id res chain seq x y z
N LEU A 1 -12.97 7.47 6.12
CA LEU A 1 -13.87 6.96 5.07
C LEU A 1 -14.02 7.96 3.93
N LEU A 2 -14.50 9.20 4.16
CA LEU A 2 -14.75 10.17 3.09
C LEU A 2 -13.52 10.46 2.23
N CYS A 3 -12.36 10.67 2.85
CA CYS A 3 -11.11 10.95 2.12
C CYS A 3 -10.70 9.74 1.25
N HIS A 4 -10.87 8.51 1.73
CA HIS A 4 -10.65 7.29 0.96
C HIS A 4 -11.50 7.25 -0.31
N GLU A 5 -12.81 7.48 -0.20
CA GLU A 5 -13.72 7.50 -1.35
C GLU A 5 -13.40 8.65 -2.33
N MET A 6 -12.92 9.79 -1.83
CA MET A 6 -12.50 10.89 -2.70
C MET A 6 -11.29 10.55 -3.57
N ILE A 7 -10.37 9.71 -3.08
CA ILE A 7 -9.20 9.29 -3.84
C ILE A 7 -9.60 8.47 -5.08
N HIS A 8 -10.67 7.70 -5.01
CA HIS A 8 -11.18 6.95 -6.16
C HIS A 8 -11.65 7.82 -7.34
N ASN A 9 -11.72 9.15 -7.16
CA ASN A 9 -11.92 10.08 -8.27
C ASN A 9 -10.63 10.44 -9.01
N TRP A 10 -9.47 10.00 -8.55
CA TRP A 10 -8.20 10.16 -9.25
C TRP A 10 -7.99 9.04 -10.26
N PRO A 11 -7.00 9.18 -11.16
CA PRO A 11 -6.71 8.12 -12.10
C PRO A 11 -6.48 6.79 -11.40
N MET A 12 -7.34 5.82 -11.72
CA MET A 12 -7.28 4.47 -11.22
C MET A 12 -6.47 3.61 -12.19
N MET A 13 -5.89 2.54 -11.68
CA MET A 13 -5.28 1.53 -12.54
C MET A 13 -6.37 0.66 -13.17
N ASP A 14 -6.20 0.33 -14.46
CA ASP A 14 -7.07 -0.60 -15.17
C ASP A 14 -7.08 -1.97 -14.48
N ASP A 15 -8.26 -2.42 -14.07
CA ASP A 15 -8.51 -3.72 -13.43
C ASP A 15 -9.37 -4.63 -14.34
N SER A 16 -9.26 -4.47 -15.64
CA SER A 16 -9.93 -5.33 -16.62
C SER A 16 -9.56 -6.81 -16.46
N VAL A 17 -8.36 -7.08 -15.97
CA VAL A 17 -7.95 -8.39 -15.45
C VAL A 17 -8.08 -8.37 -13.93
N THR A 18 -9.16 -8.93 -13.43
CA THR A 18 -9.50 -8.91 -11.99
C THR A 18 -8.31 -9.30 -11.09
N GLY A 19 -8.00 -8.46 -10.12
CA GLY A 19 -6.95 -8.66 -9.13
C GLY A 19 -5.58 -8.12 -9.53
N THR A 20 -5.41 -7.59 -10.73
CA THR A 20 -4.13 -6.99 -11.14
C THR A 20 -3.92 -5.60 -10.59
N ALA A 21 -4.99 -4.84 -10.35
CA ALA A 21 -4.95 -3.44 -9.96
C ALA A 21 -5.53 -3.13 -8.57
N THR A 22 -6.21 -4.06 -7.91
CA THR A 22 -6.85 -3.81 -6.60
C THR A 22 -5.86 -3.28 -5.56
N TRP A 23 -4.62 -3.80 -5.53
CA TRP A 23 -3.55 -3.33 -4.66
C TRP A 23 -3.23 -1.83 -4.86
N TYR A 24 -3.31 -1.37 -6.13
CA TYR A 24 -3.05 0.03 -6.46
C TYR A 24 -4.26 0.89 -6.11
N ASN A 25 -5.43 0.53 -6.59
CA ASN A 25 -6.63 1.32 -6.45
C ASN A 25 -7.00 1.53 -4.97
N GLU A 26 -7.05 0.45 -4.21
CA GLU A 26 -7.35 0.49 -2.78
C GLU A 26 -6.15 0.96 -1.94
N GLY A 27 -4.94 0.52 -2.32
CA GLY A 27 -3.71 0.96 -1.66
C GLY A 27 -3.46 2.46 -1.79
N CYS A 28 -3.71 3.07 -2.95
CA CYS A 28 -3.67 4.53 -3.13
C CYS A 28 -4.71 5.21 -2.24
N ALA A 29 -5.95 4.71 -2.21
CA ALA A 29 -7.01 5.27 -1.39
C ALA A 29 -6.63 5.26 0.11
N GLU A 30 -6.05 4.15 0.60
CA GLU A 30 -5.57 4.06 1.99
C GLU A 30 -4.35 4.95 2.25
N TYR A 31 -3.37 4.96 1.36
CA TYR A 31 -2.15 5.77 1.49
C TYR A 31 -2.47 7.26 1.51
N TYR A 32 -3.19 7.76 0.51
CA TYR A 32 -3.48 9.18 0.40
C TYR A 32 -4.53 9.67 1.39
N SER A 33 -5.48 8.84 1.81
CA SER A 33 -6.40 9.21 2.89
C SER A 33 -5.72 9.39 4.24
N THR A 34 -4.51 8.85 4.40
CA THR A 34 -3.63 9.05 5.55
C THR A 34 -2.67 10.24 5.32
N MET A 35 -1.99 10.25 4.17
CA MET A 35 -0.91 11.19 3.93
C MET A 35 -1.39 12.62 3.63
N LEU A 36 -2.51 12.80 2.94
CA LEU A 36 -2.99 14.13 2.61
C LEU A 36 -3.42 14.95 3.84
N PRO A 37 -4.24 14.42 4.77
CA PRO A 37 -4.55 15.13 6.00
C PRO A 37 -3.31 15.42 6.86
N LEU A 38 -2.37 14.46 6.91
CA LEU A 38 -1.11 14.62 7.66
C LEU A 38 -0.23 15.72 7.04
N ARG A 39 -0.03 15.71 5.71
CA ARG A 39 0.77 16.71 4.99
C ARG A 39 0.14 18.10 5.03
N ALA A 40 -1.19 18.17 5.02
CA ALA A 40 -1.94 19.42 5.13
C ALA A 40 -2.07 19.96 6.56
N GLY A 41 -1.63 19.22 7.57
CA GLY A 41 -1.72 19.60 8.99
C GLY A 41 -3.13 19.49 9.57
N PHE A 42 -4.03 18.75 8.92
CA PHE A 42 -5.39 18.49 9.42
C PHE A 42 -5.46 17.30 10.39
N ALA A 43 -4.45 16.43 10.37
CA ALA A 43 -4.33 15.32 11.29
C ALA A 43 -2.96 15.33 11.97
N SER A 44 -2.90 14.93 13.24
CA SER A 44 -1.63 14.76 13.95
C SER A 44 -0.97 13.41 13.63
N THR A 45 0.33 13.31 13.89
CA THR A 45 1.06 12.04 13.73
C THR A 45 0.53 10.96 14.68
N GLU A 46 0.11 11.31 15.89
CA GLU A 46 -0.46 10.36 16.85
C GLU A 46 -1.80 9.81 16.35
N TYR A 47 -2.66 10.67 15.78
CA TYR A 47 -3.92 10.23 15.19
C TYR A 47 -3.68 9.29 14.01
N GLU A 48 -2.78 9.67 13.09
CA GLU A 48 -2.50 8.83 11.92
C GLU A 48 -1.76 7.53 12.29
N ALA A 49 -0.97 7.50 13.36
CA ALA A 49 -0.39 6.24 13.85
C ALA A 49 -1.47 5.22 14.23
N VAL A 50 -2.55 5.68 14.87
CA VAL A 50 -3.71 4.82 15.18
C VAL A 50 -4.37 4.31 13.89
N GLN A 51 -4.63 5.22 12.94
CA GLN A 51 -5.24 4.86 11.65
C GLN A 51 -4.37 3.88 10.84
N ILE A 52 -3.06 4.10 10.77
CA ILE A 52 -2.10 3.20 10.10
C ILE A 52 -2.15 1.82 10.77
N ASN A 53 -2.14 1.75 12.10
CA ASN A 53 -2.18 0.49 12.85
C ASN A 53 -3.48 -0.29 12.60
N GLU A 54 -4.64 0.39 12.53
CA GLU A 54 -5.90 -0.24 12.19
C GLU A 54 -5.88 -0.78 10.74
N LYS A 55 -5.47 0.07 9.78
CA LYS A 55 -5.45 -0.28 8.35
C LYS A 55 -4.47 -1.40 8.05
N LEU A 56 -3.20 -1.27 8.48
CA LEU A 56 -2.16 -2.25 8.21
C LEU A 56 -2.30 -3.49 9.09
N GLY A 57 -2.63 -3.32 10.38
CA GLY A 57 -2.78 -4.44 11.29
C GLY A 57 -3.90 -5.37 10.88
N GLU A 58 -5.12 -4.88 10.91
CA GLU A 58 -6.30 -5.72 10.68
C GLU A 58 -6.39 -6.25 9.24
N ARG A 59 -6.01 -5.43 8.25
CA ARG A 59 -6.20 -5.78 6.84
C ARG A 59 -5.03 -6.57 6.26
N TYR A 60 -3.82 -6.40 6.78
CA TYR A 60 -2.64 -7.01 6.21
C TYR A 60 -1.82 -7.81 7.23
N TYR A 61 -1.19 -7.17 8.23
CA TYR A 61 -0.19 -7.85 9.07
C TYR A 61 -0.75 -8.96 9.96
N ASP A 62 -1.99 -8.80 10.46
CA ASP A 62 -2.67 -9.81 11.28
C ASP A 62 -3.62 -10.70 10.44
N ASN A 63 -3.53 -10.62 9.12
CA ASN A 63 -4.43 -11.35 8.24
C ASN A 63 -3.82 -12.70 7.84
N PRO A 64 -4.46 -13.84 8.15
CA PRO A 64 -3.96 -15.16 7.79
C PRO A 64 -3.79 -15.40 6.28
N LEU A 65 -4.47 -14.60 5.43
CA LEU A 65 -4.40 -14.70 3.98
C LEU A 65 -3.37 -13.74 3.35
N ARG A 66 -2.58 -13.05 4.16
CA ARG A 66 -1.63 -12.02 3.72
C ARG A 66 -0.51 -12.53 2.79
N GLU A 67 -0.27 -13.83 2.76
CA GLU A 67 0.77 -14.44 1.92
C GLU A 67 0.23 -15.01 0.60
N LEU A 68 -1.09 -14.93 0.37
CA LEU A 68 -1.65 -15.23 -0.94
C LEU A 68 -1.23 -14.15 -1.95
N SER A 69 -0.92 -14.57 -3.17
CA SER A 69 -0.65 -13.66 -4.29
C SER A 69 -1.87 -12.80 -4.61
N ASN A 70 -1.67 -11.67 -5.29
CA ASN A 70 -2.77 -10.80 -5.71
C ASN A 70 -3.82 -11.57 -6.55
N MET A 71 -3.37 -12.51 -7.41
CA MET A 71 -4.27 -13.32 -8.23
C MET A 71 -5.05 -14.35 -7.40
N GLU A 72 -4.46 -14.92 -6.36
CA GLU A 72 -5.16 -15.83 -5.46
C GLU A 72 -6.18 -15.07 -4.61
N LEU A 73 -5.83 -13.88 -4.10
CA LEU A 73 -6.75 -13.00 -3.39
C LEU A 73 -7.95 -12.63 -4.25
N ALA A 74 -7.74 -12.31 -5.54
CA ALA A 74 -8.83 -12.01 -6.49
C ALA A 74 -9.83 -13.16 -6.64
N ARG A 75 -9.38 -14.41 -6.50
CA ARG A 75 -10.27 -15.59 -6.58
C ARG A 75 -11.09 -15.81 -5.33
N VAL A 76 -10.58 -15.43 -4.15
CA VAL A 76 -11.23 -15.68 -2.87
C VAL A 76 -11.96 -14.47 -2.30
N GLN A 77 -11.73 -13.26 -2.81
CA GLN A 77 -12.24 -12.00 -2.26
C GLN A 77 -13.77 -11.93 -2.08
N TRP A 78 -14.53 -12.62 -2.94
CA TRP A 78 -15.99 -12.66 -2.87
C TRP A 78 -16.53 -13.76 -1.94
N GLN A 79 -15.66 -14.66 -1.48
CA GLN A 79 -16.00 -15.78 -0.60
C GLN A 79 -15.49 -15.55 0.82
N ASP A 80 -14.39 -14.82 0.98
CA ASP A 80 -13.75 -14.54 2.27
C ASP A 80 -13.37 -13.05 2.34
N ARG A 81 -14.02 -12.32 3.25
CA ARG A 81 -13.73 -10.89 3.48
C ARG A 81 -12.26 -10.64 3.85
N ARG A 82 -11.59 -11.61 4.48
CA ARG A 82 -10.16 -11.50 4.81
C ARG A 82 -9.33 -11.36 3.53
N GLY A 83 -9.65 -12.14 2.50
CA GLY A 83 -8.99 -12.01 1.18
C GLY A 83 -9.29 -10.68 0.48
N GLN A 84 -10.51 -10.15 0.67
CA GLN A 84 -10.91 -8.87 0.08
C GLN A 84 -10.07 -7.70 0.60
N VAL A 85 -9.72 -7.67 1.89
CA VAL A 85 -9.08 -6.50 2.51
C VAL A 85 -7.55 -6.52 2.46
N VAL A 86 -6.91 -7.65 2.15
CA VAL A 86 -5.43 -7.74 2.06
C VAL A 86 -4.86 -6.75 1.04
N PRO A 87 -5.40 -6.58 -0.18
CA PRO A 87 -4.86 -5.63 -1.16
C PRO A 87 -4.82 -4.20 -0.66
N TYR A 88 -5.74 -3.77 0.20
CA TYR A 88 -5.79 -2.45 0.82
C TYR A 88 -4.52 -2.17 1.63
N GLY A 89 -4.25 -3.01 2.64
CA GLY A 89 -3.09 -2.84 3.50
C GLY A 89 -1.77 -3.15 2.77
N ARG A 90 -1.74 -4.18 1.93
CA ARG A 90 -0.57 -4.53 1.11
C ARG A 90 -0.18 -3.39 0.18
N GLY A 91 -1.16 -2.83 -0.56
CA GLY A 91 -0.94 -1.70 -1.45
C GLY A 91 -0.49 -0.46 -0.70
N MET A 92 -1.12 -0.14 0.43
CA MET A 92 -0.76 1.00 1.27
C MET A 92 0.71 0.97 1.69
N ILE A 93 1.19 -0.15 2.26
CA ILE A 93 2.58 -0.23 2.73
C ILE A 93 3.57 -0.36 1.57
N TYR A 94 3.21 -1.03 0.47
CA TYR A 94 4.04 -1.08 -0.72
C TYR A 94 4.28 0.33 -1.29
N LEU A 95 3.23 1.14 -1.43
CA LEU A 95 3.33 2.51 -1.92
C LEU A 95 4.15 3.40 -0.97
N ALA A 96 3.93 3.27 0.35
CA ALA A 96 4.68 4.02 1.35
C ALA A 96 6.19 3.71 1.30
N ASN A 97 6.56 2.43 1.17
CA ASN A 97 7.96 2.01 1.03
C ASN A 97 8.56 2.48 -0.29
N THR A 98 7.81 2.35 -1.40
CA THR A 98 8.25 2.80 -2.73
C THR A 98 8.51 4.30 -2.75
N ASP A 99 7.62 5.10 -2.15
CA ASP A 99 7.81 6.55 -2.05
C ASP A 99 9.05 6.93 -1.21
N ALA A 100 9.28 6.21 -0.10
CA ALA A 100 10.49 6.38 0.72
C ALA A 100 11.76 6.08 -0.07
N GLU A 101 11.78 4.99 -0.83
CA GLU A 101 12.93 4.62 -1.67
C GLU A 101 13.20 5.63 -2.78
N LEU A 102 12.15 6.10 -3.46
CA LEU A 102 12.26 7.13 -4.49
C LEU A 102 12.86 8.42 -3.91
N LYS A 103 12.33 8.89 -2.78
CA LYS A 103 12.85 10.10 -2.10
C LYS A 103 14.30 9.93 -1.68
N ARG A 104 14.66 8.80 -1.12
CA ARG A 104 16.05 8.49 -0.70
C ARG A 104 17.00 8.43 -1.89
N ALA A 105 16.52 7.97 -3.04
CA ALA A 105 17.28 7.95 -4.30
C ALA A 105 17.29 9.32 -5.02
N GLY A 106 16.65 10.36 -4.49
CA GLY A 106 16.53 11.68 -5.13
C GLY A 106 15.69 11.63 -6.41
N LYS A 107 14.74 10.71 -6.49
CA LYS A 107 13.85 10.50 -7.63
C LYS A 107 12.48 11.14 -7.39
N PRO A 108 11.69 11.33 -8.48
CA PRO A 108 10.31 11.80 -8.33
C PRO A 108 9.49 10.88 -7.41
N SER A 109 8.71 11.48 -6.52
CA SER A 109 7.75 10.75 -5.67
C SER A 109 6.69 10.02 -6.49
N ILE A 110 6.03 9.05 -5.90
CA ILE A 110 4.87 8.37 -6.50
C ILE A 110 3.76 9.36 -6.87
N ASP A 111 3.67 10.52 -6.22
CA ASP A 111 2.72 11.58 -6.56
C ASP A 111 2.85 11.98 -8.04
N THR A 112 4.06 11.92 -8.61
CA THR A 112 4.33 12.30 -9.99
C THR A 112 3.60 11.39 -10.98
N ILE A 113 3.61 10.07 -10.79
CA ILE A 113 2.89 9.17 -11.70
C ILE A 113 1.38 9.33 -11.53
N ILE A 114 0.89 9.46 -10.28
CA ILE A 114 -0.53 9.56 -9.99
C ILE A 114 -1.12 10.86 -10.56
N THR A 115 -0.38 11.97 -10.51
CA THR A 115 -0.84 13.26 -11.01
C THR A 115 -0.55 13.49 -12.51
N SER A 116 0.23 12.62 -13.15
CA SER A 116 0.62 12.76 -14.56
C SER A 116 -0.49 12.41 -15.54
N TYR A 117 -1.52 11.72 -15.10
CA TYR A 117 -2.60 11.23 -15.96
C TYR A 117 -3.82 12.12 -15.85
N ASN A 118 -4.46 12.37 -17.00
CA ASN A 118 -5.74 13.07 -17.06
C ASN A 118 -6.87 12.15 -16.60
N TRP A 119 -7.98 12.71 -16.18
CA TRP A 119 -9.16 12.02 -15.68
C TRP A 119 -9.73 10.95 -16.62
N ASP A 120 -9.45 11.08 -17.91
CA ASP A 120 -9.93 10.17 -18.96
C ASP A 120 -8.96 9.01 -19.26
N ILE A 121 -7.80 8.96 -18.59
CA ILE A 121 -6.74 7.97 -18.87
C ILE A 121 -6.43 7.18 -17.61
N GLN A 122 -6.75 5.90 -17.63
CA GLN A 122 -6.34 4.97 -16.57
C GLN A 122 -4.84 4.70 -16.62
N ILE A 123 -4.23 4.54 -15.45
CA ILE A 123 -2.85 4.05 -15.32
C ILE A 123 -2.87 2.55 -15.67
N THR A 124 -1.94 2.10 -16.50
CA THR A 124 -1.77 0.67 -16.76
C THR A 124 -0.70 0.07 -15.84
N LEU A 125 -0.73 -1.25 -15.69
CA LEU A 125 0.32 -1.99 -15.00
C LEU A 125 1.69 -1.72 -15.64
N GLU A 126 1.74 -1.66 -16.99
CA GLU A 126 2.95 -1.34 -17.75
C GLU A 126 3.48 0.07 -17.42
N ASN A 127 2.61 1.07 -17.29
CA ASN A 127 3.01 2.42 -16.88
C ASN A 127 3.68 2.40 -15.50
N TRP A 128 3.12 1.64 -14.55
CA TRP A 128 3.70 1.50 -13.22
C TRP A 128 5.05 0.80 -13.26
N GLU A 129 5.15 -0.32 -13.98
CA GLU A 129 6.41 -1.07 -14.11
C GLU A 129 7.50 -0.23 -14.78
N ASN A 130 7.17 0.53 -15.82
CA ASN A 130 8.12 1.43 -16.47
C ASN A 130 8.58 2.54 -15.51
N PHE A 131 7.66 3.15 -14.76
CA PHE A 131 8.01 4.14 -13.74
C PHE A 131 8.96 3.57 -12.68
N ILE A 132 8.68 2.39 -12.17
CA ILE A 132 9.54 1.71 -11.18
C ILE A 132 10.90 1.39 -11.78
N ARG A 133 10.95 0.83 -12.99
CA ARG A 133 12.20 0.47 -13.66
C ARG A 133 13.08 1.68 -13.93
N GLU A 134 12.50 2.76 -14.41
CA GLU A 134 13.23 4.01 -14.71
C GLU A 134 13.82 4.67 -13.46
N ASN A 135 13.14 4.57 -12.33
CA ASN A 135 13.52 5.30 -11.12
C ASN A 135 14.24 4.43 -10.07
N LEU A 136 13.91 3.15 -9.96
CA LEU A 136 14.45 2.22 -8.95
C LEU A 136 15.16 0.99 -9.59
N GLY A 137 15.16 0.88 -10.93
CA GLY A 137 15.84 -0.20 -11.64
C GLY A 137 15.23 -1.59 -11.37
N GLU A 138 16.04 -2.63 -11.63
CA GLU A 138 15.59 -4.01 -11.46
C GLU A 138 15.31 -4.39 -10.00
N GLU A 139 15.91 -3.72 -9.03
CA GLU A 139 15.60 -3.93 -7.62
C GLU A 139 14.17 -3.47 -7.29
N GLY A 140 13.73 -2.34 -7.83
CA GLY A 140 12.34 -1.88 -7.69
C GLY A 140 11.36 -2.87 -8.31
N ILE A 141 11.69 -3.39 -9.50
CA ILE A 141 10.87 -4.43 -10.17
C ILE A 141 10.82 -5.70 -9.34
N ARG A 142 11.94 -6.16 -8.79
CA ARG A 142 11.98 -7.34 -7.91
C ARG A 142 11.04 -7.19 -6.71
N LYS A 143 11.07 -6.04 -6.04
CA LYS A 143 10.18 -5.74 -4.91
C LYS A 143 8.71 -5.70 -5.33
N PHE A 144 8.43 -5.19 -6.51
CA PHE A 144 7.08 -5.19 -7.07
C PHE A 144 6.57 -6.62 -7.31
N GLU A 145 7.39 -7.49 -7.90
CA GLU A 145 7.06 -8.90 -8.11
C GLU A 145 6.86 -9.64 -6.77
N GLU A 146 7.71 -9.37 -5.78
CA GLU A 146 7.56 -9.92 -4.43
C GLU A 146 6.24 -9.50 -3.79
N MET A 147 5.84 -8.23 -3.92
CA MET A 147 4.55 -7.75 -3.45
C MET A 147 3.40 -8.50 -4.14
N LYS A 148 3.43 -8.63 -5.46
CA LYS A 148 2.40 -9.34 -6.24
C LYS A 148 2.31 -10.83 -5.86
N SER A 149 3.43 -11.45 -5.53
CA SER A 149 3.49 -12.87 -5.13
C SER A 149 3.00 -13.17 -3.73
N GLY A 150 2.75 -12.14 -2.91
CA GLY A 150 2.32 -12.30 -1.52
C GLY A 150 3.45 -12.33 -0.49
N LYS A 151 4.69 -12.05 -0.90
CA LYS A 151 5.79 -11.93 0.08
C LYS A 151 5.49 -10.81 1.08
N LEU A 152 5.71 -11.09 2.36
CA LEU A 152 5.50 -10.11 3.42
C LEU A 152 6.36 -8.88 3.22
N ILE A 153 5.70 -7.70 3.23
CA ILE A 153 6.37 -6.41 3.10
C ILE A 153 6.77 -5.91 4.48
N ILE A 154 8.07 -5.74 4.69
CA ILE A 154 8.61 -5.12 5.91
C ILE A 154 8.50 -3.61 5.76
N PRO A 155 7.98 -2.87 6.76
CA PRO A 155 7.92 -1.41 6.69
C PRO A 155 9.32 -0.78 6.56
N ASP A 156 9.51 0.11 5.59
CA ASP A 156 10.71 0.92 5.47
C ASP A 156 10.73 1.96 6.62
N PRO A 157 11.87 2.21 7.28
CA PRO A 157 11.97 3.22 8.35
C PRO A 157 11.57 4.64 7.94
N ASP A 158 11.64 4.95 6.63
CA ASP A 158 11.26 6.23 6.05
C ASP A 158 9.86 6.23 5.42
N ALA A 159 9.13 5.09 5.47
CA ALA A 159 7.75 5.03 5.02
C ALA A 159 6.90 6.10 5.69
N PHE A 160 5.89 6.60 4.98
CA PHE A 160 5.01 7.67 5.45
C PHE A 160 5.79 8.95 5.84
N ASP A 161 6.68 9.40 4.97
CA ASP A 161 7.54 10.58 5.16
C ASP A 161 8.46 10.49 6.38
N GLY A 162 8.78 9.27 6.85
CA GLY A 162 9.65 9.03 8.01
C GLY A 162 9.08 9.53 9.34
N LYS A 163 7.78 9.80 9.42
CA LYS A 163 7.12 10.37 10.60
C LYS A 163 6.79 9.34 11.69
N PHE A 164 6.96 8.05 11.39
CA PHE A 164 6.58 6.95 12.26
C PHE A 164 7.76 6.03 12.54
N GLU A 165 7.79 5.48 13.74
CA GLU A 165 8.69 4.40 14.12
C GLU A 165 7.92 3.09 14.08
N PHE A 166 8.32 2.17 13.19
CA PHE A 166 7.74 0.84 13.10
C PHE A 166 8.45 -0.12 14.05
N TYR A 167 7.68 -1.01 14.66
CA TYR A 167 8.18 -2.08 15.51
C TYR A 167 7.47 -3.39 15.22
N GLU A 168 8.21 -4.48 15.36
CA GLU A 168 7.75 -5.84 15.18
C GLU A 168 7.17 -6.39 16.47
N HIS A 169 6.12 -7.20 16.38
CA HIS A 169 5.60 -8.00 17.46
C HIS A 169 4.93 -9.27 16.90
N GLU A 170 4.72 -10.25 17.77
CA GLU A 170 3.97 -11.45 17.41
C GLU A 170 2.49 -11.28 17.74
N VAL A 171 1.63 -11.80 16.86
CA VAL A 171 0.18 -11.88 17.06
C VAL A 171 -0.29 -13.30 16.79
N GLU A 172 -1.20 -13.79 17.60
CA GLU A 172 -1.90 -15.05 17.36
C GLU A 172 -3.31 -14.76 16.85
N LYS A 173 -3.64 -15.32 15.68
CA LYS A 173 -4.97 -15.19 15.07
C LYS A 173 -5.34 -16.49 14.38
N ASP A 174 -6.55 -16.98 14.65
CA ASP A 174 -7.05 -18.24 14.11
C ASP A 174 -6.12 -19.45 14.38
N GLY A 175 -5.41 -19.44 15.52
CA GLY A 175 -4.44 -20.47 15.90
C GLY A 175 -3.10 -20.42 15.14
N ILE A 176 -2.84 -19.33 14.43
CA ILE A 176 -1.60 -19.08 13.69
C ILE A 176 -0.85 -17.95 14.37
N THR A 177 0.40 -18.20 14.77
CA THR A 177 1.31 -17.14 15.24
C THR A 177 1.97 -16.48 14.04
N MET A 178 1.88 -15.15 13.98
CA MET A 178 2.38 -14.36 12.87
C MET A 178 3.22 -13.19 13.37
N THR A 179 4.30 -12.89 12.65
CA THR A 179 4.99 -11.61 12.78
C THR A 179 4.10 -10.49 12.27
N SER A 180 3.91 -9.46 13.06
CA SER A 180 3.11 -8.27 12.75
C SER A 180 3.93 -7.00 12.96
N TYR A 181 3.50 -5.90 12.32
CA TYR A 181 4.13 -4.60 12.47
C TYR A 181 3.11 -3.57 12.93
N ARG A 182 3.55 -2.72 13.83
CA ARG A 182 2.81 -1.54 14.30
C ARG A 182 3.71 -0.33 14.23
N CYS A 183 3.11 0.84 14.28
CA CYS A 183 3.86 2.09 14.33
C CYS A 183 3.41 2.99 15.48
N ARG A 184 4.29 3.91 15.85
CA ARG A 184 4.01 5.03 16.72
C ARG A 184 4.56 6.32 16.10
N ALA A 185 4.01 7.47 16.47
CA ALA A 185 4.57 8.76 16.08
C ALA A 185 6.01 8.91 16.62
N LYS A 186 6.89 9.52 15.80
CA LYS A 186 8.24 9.89 16.22
C LYS A 186 8.23 11.18 17.01
#